data_f06eab0ec21425d921204d0c0d4d1284
#
_entry.id   f06eab0ec21425d921204d0c0d4d1284
#
_cell.length_a   1.000
_cell.length_b   1.000
_cell.length_c   1.000
_cell.angle_alpha   90.00
_cell.angle_beta   90.00
_cell.angle_gamma   90.00
#
_symmetry.space_group_name_H-M   'P 1'
#
loop_
_entity.id
_entity.type
_entity.pdbx_description
1 polymer ?
#
loop_
_entity_poly.entity_id
_entity_poly.type
_entity_poly.pdbx_seq_one_letter_code
_entity_poly.pdbx_strand_id
1 'polypeptide(L)'
;MKRILLIVMAALVVAACGTKKKVVAEGGGTVTAPVETNTAQTRINYLRKVYDNAVYTKNIVSSINFTINTGSKNISVGGSIRMRKDDVMRIQLTALGLMEVGRLEFTKDYVLIVDRIHKEFIKADYNKVDFMKRNGLNFYTLQALFWNMLFVPGEENMNERLLDKFDVDLTTRGASVPLSLKNGNMDYVWQTESKTGLIQQTDVTYNDKANGTTRLTCKYDNFKPLGTKQYPHLLTLNAQSQISEKARNITITIKMDGAKMSSDWETRTTLSSKYKEVSADQVLEKIMNM
;
A
#
# COMPACT_ATOMS: atom_id res chain seq x y z
N MET A 1 13.92 20.83 4.63
CA MET A 1 12.98 20.08 5.48
C MET A 1 11.52 20.56 5.38
N LYS A 2 11.23 21.72 4.83
CA LYS A 2 9.89 22.36 4.85
C LYS A 2 8.81 21.74 3.94
N ARG A 3 9.12 20.71 3.11
CA ARG A 3 8.25 20.29 2.00
C ARG A 3 7.99 18.78 1.91
N ILE A 4 8.38 18.01 2.93
CA ILE A 4 8.40 16.53 2.92
C ILE A 4 7.02 15.91 3.17
N LEU A 5 6.28 16.49 4.09
CA LEU A 5 5.03 15.91 4.58
C LEU A 5 3.92 15.92 3.54
N LEU A 6 3.99 16.87 2.61
CA LEU A 6 2.98 17.13 1.59
C LEU A 6 3.03 16.14 0.41
N ILE A 7 4.19 15.51 0.20
CA ILE A 7 4.43 14.62 -0.94
C ILE A 7 3.79 13.23 -0.72
N VAL A 8 3.65 12.79 0.53
CA VAL A 8 3.09 11.47 0.85
C VAL A 8 1.61 11.36 0.48
N MET A 9 0.85 12.46 0.54
CA MET A 9 -0.57 12.47 0.19
C MET A 9 -0.80 12.46 -1.32
N ALA A 10 0.06 13.11 -2.11
CA ALA A 10 -0.06 13.13 -3.57
C ALA A 10 0.09 11.76 -4.22
N ALA A 11 0.85 10.84 -3.61
CA ALA A 11 1.02 9.48 -4.10
C ALA A 11 -0.26 8.64 -4.00
N LEU A 12 -1.19 9.01 -3.13
CA LEU A 12 -2.46 8.27 -2.92
C LEU A 12 -3.63 8.84 -3.74
N VAL A 13 -3.51 10.05 -4.31
CA VAL A 13 -4.63 10.78 -4.94
C VAL A 13 -4.47 10.96 -6.45
N VAL A 14 -3.29 10.70 -7.04
CA VAL A 14 -3.03 10.99 -8.45
C VAL A 14 -3.39 9.79 -9.32
N ALA A 15 -4.65 9.67 -9.67
CA ALA A 15 -5.13 8.75 -10.67
C ALA A 15 -5.85 9.51 -11.79
N ALA A 16 -5.25 9.57 -12.96
CA ALA A 16 -5.88 9.50 -14.28
C ALA A 16 -4.92 9.91 -15.41
N CYS A 17 -4.92 9.12 -16.44
CA CYS A 17 -4.60 9.31 -17.87
C CYS A 17 -3.34 8.67 -18.47
N GLY A 18 -3.56 7.76 -19.31
CA GLY A 18 -3.34 7.53 -20.74
C GLY A 18 -2.19 6.68 -21.26
N THR A 19 -2.60 5.75 -22.02
CA THR A 19 -2.21 5.05 -23.27
C THR A 19 -1.15 3.92 -23.26
N LYS A 20 -1.56 2.88 -24.00
CA LYS A 20 -0.94 1.55 -24.19
C LYS A 20 0.38 1.56 -24.96
N LYS A 21 1.27 0.61 -24.61
CA LYS A 21 2.09 -0.12 -25.60
C LYS A 21 2.24 -1.60 -25.21
N LYS A 22 1.95 -2.47 -26.18
CA LYS A 22 2.13 -3.93 -26.14
C LYS A 22 3.62 -4.28 -26.21
N VAL A 23 4.06 -5.26 -25.45
CA VAL A 23 5.31 -5.99 -25.71
C VAL A 23 5.01 -7.48 -25.70
N VAL A 24 5.32 -8.11 -26.82
CA VAL A 24 5.34 -9.55 -27.06
C VAL A 24 6.74 -10.04 -26.72
N ALA A 25 6.89 -11.16 -26.04
CA ALA A 25 8.14 -11.90 -25.97
C ALA A 25 7.87 -13.40 -26.13
N GLU A 26 8.46 -13.97 -27.18
CA GLU A 26 8.57 -15.39 -27.48
C GLU A 26 9.81 -15.98 -26.80
N GLY A 27 9.78 -17.32 -26.63
CA GLY A 27 11.00 -18.09 -26.52
C GLY A 27 11.01 -19.22 -25.49
N GLY A 28 10.94 -20.42 -25.95
CA GLY A 28 10.74 -21.74 -25.48
C GLY A 28 11.89 -22.41 -24.74
N GLY A 29 11.57 -23.56 -24.16
CA GLY A 29 12.52 -24.49 -23.53
C GLY A 29 11.79 -25.51 -22.64
N THR A 30 11.66 -26.72 -23.12
CA THR A 30 10.98 -27.86 -22.51
C THR A 30 11.82 -28.50 -21.41
N VAL A 31 11.28 -28.62 -20.19
CA VAL A 31 11.65 -29.68 -19.23
C VAL A 31 10.38 -30.11 -18.51
N THR A 32 10.01 -31.38 -18.68
CA THR A 32 8.82 -32.02 -18.13
C THR A 32 9.00 -32.33 -16.64
N ALA A 33 8.35 -31.56 -15.79
CA ALA A 33 7.96 -31.95 -14.43
C ALA A 33 6.46 -32.19 -14.39
N PRO A 34 5.91 -33.00 -13.45
CA PRO A 34 4.48 -33.32 -13.41
C PRO A 34 3.65 -32.06 -13.46
N VAL A 35 2.71 -31.99 -14.41
CA VAL A 35 1.73 -30.94 -14.52
C VAL A 35 0.81 -31.10 -13.32
N GLU A 36 0.93 -30.25 -12.30
CA GLU A 36 -0.14 -30.05 -11.33
C GLU A 36 -1.37 -29.61 -12.14
N THR A 37 -2.38 -30.46 -12.19
CA THR A 37 -3.62 -30.17 -12.89
C THR A 37 -4.22 -28.93 -12.22
N ASN A 38 -4.41 -27.84 -12.98
CA ASN A 38 -5.01 -26.58 -12.53
C ASN A 38 -6.51 -26.80 -12.25
N THR A 39 -6.83 -27.71 -11.32
CA THR A 39 -8.19 -28.01 -10.91
C THR A 39 -8.70 -26.90 -9.99
N ALA A 40 -10.02 -26.74 -9.90
CA ALA A 40 -10.64 -25.80 -8.95
C ALA A 40 -10.15 -26.05 -7.52
N GLN A 41 -9.92 -27.33 -7.16
CA GLN A 41 -9.42 -27.70 -5.84
C GLN A 41 -7.97 -27.26 -5.60
N THR A 42 -7.07 -27.41 -6.57
CA THR A 42 -5.68 -26.94 -6.44
C THR A 42 -5.62 -25.43 -6.35
N ARG A 43 -6.44 -24.69 -7.12
CA ARG A 43 -6.55 -23.24 -7.07
C ARG A 43 -7.00 -22.78 -5.68
N ILE A 44 -8.10 -23.31 -5.14
CA ILE A 44 -8.60 -22.88 -3.82
C ILE A 44 -7.62 -23.25 -2.69
N ASN A 45 -6.95 -24.38 -2.78
CA ASN A 45 -5.92 -24.76 -1.80
C ASN A 45 -4.73 -23.78 -1.80
N TYR A 46 -4.32 -23.33 -2.98
CA TYR A 46 -3.26 -22.33 -3.09
C TYR A 46 -3.71 -20.96 -2.54
N LEU A 47 -4.93 -20.53 -2.85
CA LEU A 47 -5.50 -19.28 -2.31
C LEU A 47 -5.61 -19.31 -0.78
N ARG A 48 -6.03 -20.45 -0.19
CA ARG A 48 -6.01 -20.64 1.27
C ARG A 48 -4.61 -20.52 1.85
N LYS A 49 -3.63 -21.15 1.22
CA LYS A 49 -2.23 -21.03 1.63
C LYS A 49 -1.75 -19.58 1.70
N VAL A 50 -2.10 -18.76 0.70
CA VAL A 50 -1.77 -17.33 0.69
C VAL A 50 -2.55 -16.58 1.78
N TYR A 51 -3.84 -16.82 1.90
CA TYR A 51 -4.72 -16.22 2.91
C TYR A 51 -4.24 -16.51 4.34
N ASP A 52 -3.84 -17.75 4.60
CA ASP A 52 -3.38 -18.20 5.92
C ASP A 52 -2.01 -17.60 6.32
N ASN A 53 -1.27 -17.00 5.40
CA ASN A 53 -0.02 -16.30 5.71
C ASN A 53 -0.23 -14.95 6.42
N ALA A 54 -1.45 -14.40 6.40
CA ALA A 54 -1.74 -13.14 7.09
C ALA A 54 -1.41 -13.23 8.58
N VAL A 55 -0.76 -12.18 9.12
CA VAL A 55 -0.50 -12.11 10.57
C VAL A 55 -1.80 -11.83 11.32
N TYR A 56 -2.04 -12.58 12.40
CA TYR A 56 -3.27 -12.49 13.20
C TYR A 56 -3.18 -11.46 14.33
N THR A 57 -2.03 -10.79 14.50
CA THR A 57 -1.87 -9.81 15.57
C THR A 57 -2.80 -8.61 15.37
N LYS A 58 -3.34 -8.13 16.49
CA LYS A 58 -4.15 -6.91 16.49
C LYS A 58 -3.30 -5.64 16.40
N ASN A 59 -2.07 -5.67 16.89
CA ASN A 59 -1.19 -4.50 16.93
C ASN A 59 0.15 -4.83 16.28
N ILE A 60 0.67 -3.86 15.50
CA ILE A 60 2.03 -3.87 14.98
C ILE A 60 2.65 -2.51 15.27
N VAL A 61 3.79 -2.49 15.95
CA VAL A 61 4.55 -1.28 16.23
C VAL A 61 6.03 -1.51 15.89
N SER A 62 6.66 -0.50 15.31
CA SER A 62 8.09 -0.55 14.99
C SER A 62 8.69 0.85 14.94
N SER A 63 9.96 0.98 15.26
CA SER A 63 10.78 2.08 14.78
C SER A 63 11.00 1.93 13.28
N ILE A 64 11.06 3.05 12.56
CA ILE A 64 11.20 3.02 11.11
C ILE A 64 12.26 4.02 10.63
N ASN A 65 12.84 3.72 9.48
CA ASN A 65 13.41 4.70 8.59
C ASN A 65 12.45 4.89 7.41
N PHE A 66 11.95 6.11 7.24
CA PHE A 66 11.04 6.51 6.19
C PHE A 66 11.80 7.31 5.14
N THR A 67 11.77 6.85 3.90
CA THR A 67 12.42 7.53 2.78
C THR A 67 11.40 7.83 1.70
N ILE A 68 11.42 9.05 1.16
CA ILE A 68 10.65 9.44 -0.01
C ILE A 68 11.58 9.93 -1.12
N ASN A 69 11.38 9.38 -2.32
CA ASN A 69 12.09 9.76 -3.53
C ASN A 69 11.07 10.23 -4.57
N THR A 70 11.24 11.46 -5.06
CA THR A 70 10.38 12.09 -6.08
C THR A 70 11.06 12.19 -7.45
N GLY A 71 12.19 11.49 -7.64
CA GLY A 71 13.07 11.64 -8.79
C GLY A 71 14.05 12.80 -8.63
N SER A 72 13.57 13.99 -8.26
CA SER A 72 14.41 15.19 -8.04
C SER A 72 14.95 15.29 -6.62
N LYS A 73 14.31 14.67 -5.64
CA LYS A 73 14.67 14.73 -4.22
C LYS A 73 14.58 13.35 -3.57
N ASN A 74 15.55 13.10 -2.69
CA ASN A 74 15.57 11.90 -1.85
C ASN A 74 15.70 12.34 -0.39
N ILE A 75 14.68 12.08 0.42
CA ILE A 75 14.59 12.55 1.80
C ILE A 75 14.33 11.36 2.70
N SER A 76 15.19 11.20 3.71
CA SER A 76 15.09 10.14 4.70
C SER A 76 14.95 10.71 6.10
N VAL A 77 14.05 10.13 6.90
CA VAL A 77 13.74 10.58 8.26
C VAL A 77 13.38 9.39 9.13
N GLY A 78 13.87 9.38 10.36
CA GLY A 78 13.50 8.39 11.37
C GLY A 78 12.07 8.56 11.84
N GLY A 79 11.52 7.54 12.50
CA GLY A 79 10.18 7.63 13.05
C GLY A 79 9.68 6.35 13.66
N SER A 80 8.37 6.25 13.79
CA SER A 80 7.69 5.02 14.21
C SER A 80 6.43 4.77 13.38
N ILE A 81 6.12 3.50 13.18
CA ILE A 81 4.83 3.05 12.69
C ILE A 81 4.10 2.33 13.81
N ARG A 82 2.83 2.63 14.00
CA ARG A 82 1.95 2.01 14.98
C ARG A 82 0.61 1.73 14.32
N MET A 83 0.21 0.48 14.34
CA MET A 83 -0.98 0.03 13.66
C MET A 83 -1.81 -0.85 14.57
N ARG A 84 -3.11 -0.58 14.64
CA ARG A 84 -4.11 -1.41 15.28
C ARG A 84 -5.13 -1.85 14.23
N LYS A 85 -5.22 -3.16 14.04
CA LYS A 85 -6.10 -3.76 13.04
C LYS A 85 -7.54 -3.32 13.29
N ASP A 86 -8.22 -2.95 12.19
CA ASP A 86 -9.61 -2.50 12.14
C ASP A 86 -9.90 -1.23 12.96
N ASP A 87 -8.87 -0.41 13.21
CA ASP A 87 -8.98 0.81 14.00
C ASP A 87 -8.17 1.97 13.43
N VAL A 88 -6.84 1.85 13.41
CA VAL A 88 -5.96 2.97 13.02
C VAL A 88 -4.58 2.50 12.56
N MET A 89 -4.01 3.22 11.61
CA MET A 89 -2.60 3.14 11.24
C MET A 89 -1.99 4.53 11.36
N ARG A 90 -0.83 4.62 12.04
CA ARG A 90 -0.15 5.89 12.27
C ARG A 90 1.34 5.77 11.97
N ILE A 91 1.83 6.72 11.17
CA ILE A 91 3.26 6.93 10.91
C ILE A 91 3.62 8.26 11.52
N GLN A 92 4.58 8.26 12.43
CA GLN A 92 5.11 9.44 13.09
C GLN A 92 6.55 9.64 12.62
N LEU A 93 6.86 10.83 12.10
CA LEU A 93 8.18 11.19 11.57
C LEU A 93 8.89 12.08 12.57
N THR A 94 10.16 11.77 12.85
CA THR A 94 10.94 12.43 13.93
C THR A 94 12.28 12.90 13.40
N ALA A 95 12.54 14.21 13.48
CA ALA A 95 13.86 14.76 13.17
C ALA A 95 14.82 14.54 14.34
N LEU A 96 16.05 14.12 14.03
CA LEU A 96 17.11 13.87 15.01
C LEU A 96 16.71 12.93 16.17
N GLY A 97 15.71 12.08 15.93
CA GLY A 97 15.21 11.14 16.94
C GLY A 97 14.41 11.74 18.11
N LEU A 98 14.24 13.05 18.17
CA LEU A 98 13.69 13.76 19.33
C LEU A 98 12.41 14.54 19.02
N MET A 99 12.36 15.26 17.89
CA MET A 99 11.28 16.18 17.58
C MET A 99 10.37 15.60 16.50
N GLU A 100 9.08 15.43 16.81
CA GLU A 100 8.08 15.09 15.80
C GLU A 100 7.95 16.23 14.79
N VAL A 101 8.22 15.92 13.52
CA VAL A 101 8.11 16.86 12.40
C VAL A 101 6.87 16.64 11.57
N GLY A 102 6.28 15.45 11.68
CA GLY A 102 5.08 15.11 10.93
C GLY A 102 4.43 13.83 11.37
N ARG A 103 3.14 13.70 11.03
CA ARG A 103 2.33 12.53 11.34
C ARG A 103 1.33 12.25 10.25
N LEU A 104 1.19 10.97 9.92
CA LEU A 104 0.09 10.46 9.09
C LEU A 104 -0.73 9.52 9.96
N GLU A 105 -2.04 9.71 9.96
CA GLU A 105 -2.97 8.86 10.67
C GLU A 105 -4.12 8.49 9.73
N PHE A 106 -4.37 7.19 9.62
CA PHE A 106 -5.41 6.60 8.81
C PHE A 106 -6.37 5.86 9.73
N THR A 107 -7.64 6.23 9.70
CA THR A 107 -8.72 5.59 10.45
C THR A 107 -9.79 5.09 9.49
N LYS A 108 -10.85 4.49 10.00
CA LYS A 108 -12.01 4.10 9.17
C LYS A 108 -12.71 5.29 8.51
N ASP A 109 -12.67 6.45 9.17
CA ASP A 109 -13.45 7.62 8.79
C ASP A 109 -12.64 8.65 8.02
N TYR A 110 -11.34 8.77 8.34
CA TYR A 110 -10.53 9.85 7.80
C TYR A 110 -9.04 9.49 7.65
N VAL A 111 -8.40 10.24 6.78
CA VAL A 111 -6.96 10.44 6.73
C VAL A 111 -6.64 11.78 7.37
N LEU A 112 -5.69 11.80 8.31
CA LEU A 112 -5.16 13.01 8.91
C LEU A 112 -3.66 13.11 8.63
N ILE A 113 -3.22 14.22 8.07
CA ILE A 113 -1.81 14.54 7.86
C ILE A 113 -1.48 15.80 8.62
N VAL A 114 -0.47 15.73 9.47
CA VAL A 114 -0.07 16.84 10.34
C VAL A 114 1.35 17.26 10.01
N ASP A 115 1.51 18.53 9.67
CA ASP A 115 2.80 19.22 9.62
C ASP A 115 3.04 19.93 10.97
N ARG A 116 3.96 19.37 11.76
CA ARG A 116 4.29 19.91 13.08
C ARG A 116 5.15 21.18 13.01
N ILE A 117 5.85 21.37 11.88
CA ILE A 117 6.76 22.52 11.68
C ILE A 117 5.93 23.78 11.41
N HIS A 118 4.96 23.71 10.50
CA HIS A 118 4.12 24.84 10.12
C HIS A 118 2.82 24.92 10.91
N LYS A 119 2.54 23.94 11.78
CA LYS A 119 1.27 23.81 12.51
C LYS A 119 0.07 23.80 11.57
N GLU A 120 0.19 23.04 10.50
CA GLU A 120 -0.86 22.82 9.51
C GLU A 120 -1.30 21.36 9.54
N PHE A 121 -2.56 21.10 9.17
CA PHE A 121 -3.04 19.76 8.99
C PHE A 121 -4.04 19.67 7.84
N ILE A 122 -4.16 18.46 7.29
CA ILE A 122 -5.19 18.09 6.33
C ILE A 122 -5.99 16.98 6.96
N LYS A 123 -7.31 17.08 6.90
CA LYS A 123 -8.22 16.00 7.25
C LYS A 123 -9.14 15.70 6.07
N ALA A 124 -9.08 14.49 5.56
CA ALA A 124 -9.87 14.05 4.42
C ALA A 124 -10.70 12.82 4.79
N ASP A 125 -11.99 12.84 4.43
CA ASP A 125 -12.91 11.73 4.60
C ASP A 125 -12.90 10.88 3.31
N TYR A 126 -12.64 9.57 3.41
CA TYR A 126 -12.64 8.65 2.26
C TYR A 126 -13.96 8.69 1.49
N ASN A 127 -15.08 8.85 2.20
CA ASN A 127 -16.42 8.84 1.61
C ASN A 127 -16.74 10.11 0.83
N LYS A 128 -15.98 11.18 1.03
CA LYS A 128 -16.12 12.45 0.30
C LYS A 128 -15.25 12.51 -0.96
N VAL A 129 -14.39 11.52 -1.16
CA VAL A 129 -13.56 11.40 -2.37
C VAL A 129 -14.23 10.40 -3.30
N ASP A 130 -15.00 10.89 -4.26
CA ASP A 130 -15.80 10.07 -5.19
C ASP A 130 -15.02 8.95 -5.87
N PHE A 131 -13.78 9.21 -6.24
CA PHE A 131 -12.90 8.22 -6.84
C PHE A 131 -12.65 7.04 -5.88
N MET A 132 -12.33 7.30 -4.62
CA MET A 132 -12.07 6.26 -3.63
C MET A 132 -13.32 5.44 -3.35
N LYS A 133 -14.45 6.12 -3.15
CA LYS A 133 -15.75 5.50 -2.91
C LYS A 133 -16.18 4.57 -4.04
N ARG A 134 -16.11 5.04 -5.29
CA ARG A 134 -16.51 4.24 -6.48
C ARG A 134 -15.65 3.02 -6.71
N ASN A 135 -14.39 3.06 -6.31
CA ASN A 135 -13.44 1.95 -6.51
C ASN A 135 -13.24 1.08 -5.27
N GLY A 136 -14.01 1.30 -4.21
CA GLY A 136 -13.91 0.53 -2.96
C GLY A 136 -12.57 0.73 -2.22
N LEU A 137 -11.89 1.85 -2.48
CA LEU A 137 -10.63 2.19 -1.82
C LEU A 137 -10.93 2.89 -0.49
N ASN A 138 -10.63 2.23 0.59
CA ASN A 138 -10.93 2.69 1.94
C ASN A 138 -9.79 2.33 2.91
N PHE A 139 -10.03 2.56 4.20
CA PHE A 139 -9.09 2.18 5.26
C PHE A 139 -8.68 0.70 5.19
N TYR A 140 -9.62 -0.22 4.93
CA TYR A 140 -9.35 -1.66 4.92
C TYR A 140 -8.47 -2.09 3.76
N THR A 141 -8.61 -1.46 2.59
CA THR A 141 -7.70 -1.67 1.45
C THR A 141 -6.27 -1.24 1.81
N LEU A 142 -6.13 -0.06 2.41
CA LEU A 142 -4.83 0.44 2.86
C LEU A 142 -4.25 -0.44 3.97
N GLN A 143 -5.07 -0.83 4.96
CA GLN A 143 -4.69 -1.76 6.01
C GLN A 143 -4.15 -3.06 5.43
N ALA A 144 -4.82 -3.64 4.44
CA ALA A 144 -4.40 -4.89 3.83
C ALA A 144 -3.02 -4.80 3.18
N LEU A 145 -2.70 -3.67 2.52
CA LEU A 145 -1.37 -3.42 1.99
C LEU A 145 -0.31 -3.39 3.09
N PHE A 146 -0.57 -2.71 4.22
CA PHE A 146 0.38 -2.64 5.33
C PHE A 146 0.47 -3.93 6.14
N TRP A 147 -0.59 -4.74 6.20
CA TRP A 147 -0.58 -6.06 6.84
C TRP A 147 -0.06 -7.18 5.95
N ASN A 148 0.27 -6.88 4.67
CA ASN A 148 0.69 -7.86 3.67
C ASN A 148 -0.31 -9.00 3.53
N MET A 149 -1.56 -8.67 3.23
CA MET A 149 -2.64 -9.66 3.10
C MET A 149 -3.51 -9.42 1.87
N LEU A 150 -4.24 -10.45 1.46
CA LEU A 150 -5.27 -10.34 0.42
C LEU A 150 -6.41 -9.43 0.89
N PHE A 151 -7.05 -8.76 -0.07
CA PHE A 151 -8.27 -7.97 0.16
C PHE A 151 -9.18 -8.00 -1.07
N VAL A 152 -10.46 -7.79 -0.84
CA VAL A 152 -11.45 -7.52 -1.89
C VAL A 152 -11.93 -6.08 -1.71
N PRO A 153 -11.81 -5.22 -2.74
CA PRO A 153 -12.25 -3.83 -2.65
C PRO A 153 -13.70 -3.68 -2.21
N GLY A 154 -13.94 -2.80 -1.24
CA GLY A 154 -15.26 -2.58 -0.64
C GLY A 154 -15.59 -3.51 0.53
N GLU A 155 -14.87 -4.61 0.71
CA GLU A 155 -15.05 -5.50 1.86
C GLU A 155 -14.18 -5.04 3.04
N GLU A 156 -14.73 -5.12 4.25
CA GLU A 156 -14.00 -4.76 5.47
C GLU A 156 -13.06 -5.87 5.92
N ASN A 157 -13.49 -7.12 5.78
CA ASN A 157 -12.78 -8.28 6.24
C ASN A 157 -12.65 -9.35 5.17
N MET A 158 -11.45 -9.88 5.03
CA MET A 158 -11.19 -11.04 4.20
C MET A 158 -11.67 -12.31 4.90
N ASN A 159 -12.31 -13.21 4.18
CA ASN A 159 -12.72 -14.55 4.66
C ASN A 159 -12.63 -15.58 3.52
N GLU A 160 -12.75 -16.87 3.84
CA GLU A 160 -12.59 -17.94 2.85
C GLU A 160 -13.58 -17.88 1.69
N ARG A 161 -14.81 -17.37 1.89
CA ARG A 161 -15.83 -17.28 0.82
C ARG A 161 -15.44 -16.26 -0.25
N LEU A 162 -14.62 -15.29 0.11
CA LEU A 162 -14.13 -14.28 -0.83
C LEU A 162 -12.95 -14.77 -1.68
N LEU A 163 -12.38 -15.93 -1.37
CA LEU A 163 -11.27 -16.50 -2.15
C LEU A 163 -11.70 -16.84 -3.57
N ASP A 164 -12.97 -17.20 -3.79
CA ASP A 164 -13.50 -17.49 -5.13
C ASP A 164 -13.51 -16.28 -6.08
N LYS A 165 -13.33 -15.05 -5.54
CA LYS A 165 -13.21 -13.82 -6.35
C LYS A 165 -11.84 -13.66 -7.01
N PHE A 166 -10.85 -14.46 -6.61
CA PHE A 166 -9.48 -14.37 -7.11
C PHE A 166 -9.23 -15.37 -8.22
N ASP A 167 -8.63 -14.90 -9.31
CA ASP A 167 -8.03 -15.77 -10.31
C ASP A 167 -6.58 -16.10 -9.90
N VAL A 168 -6.20 -17.38 -10.11
CA VAL A 168 -4.84 -17.85 -9.89
C VAL A 168 -4.41 -18.73 -11.05
N ASP A 169 -3.23 -18.44 -11.61
CA ASP A 169 -2.62 -19.25 -12.66
C ASP A 169 -1.47 -20.09 -12.08
N LEU A 170 -1.76 -21.37 -11.84
CA LEU A 170 -0.81 -22.36 -11.35
C LEU A 170 0.00 -23.02 -12.49
N THR A 171 -0.30 -22.71 -13.74
CA THR A 171 0.45 -23.23 -14.90
C THR A 171 1.74 -22.45 -15.13
N THR A 172 1.83 -21.23 -14.60
CA THR A 172 3.05 -20.41 -14.67
C THR A 172 4.19 -21.11 -13.94
N ARG A 173 5.22 -21.52 -14.71
CA ARG A 173 6.43 -22.10 -14.15
C ARG A 173 7.33 -20.98 -13.65
N GLY A 174 7.67 -20.98 -12.37
CA GLY A 174 8.56 -19.97 -11.79
C GLY A 174 8.50 -19.92 -10.27
N ALA A 175 9.30 -19.02 -9.71
CA ALA A 175 9.31 -18.79 -8.27
C ALA A 175 8.09 -18.00 -7.77
N SER A 176 7.35 -17.34 -8.69
CA SER A 176 6.20 -16.50 -8.38
C SER A 176 4.93 -17.02 -9.03
N VAL A 177 3.84 -16.99 -8.28
CA VAL A 177 2.47 -17.28 -8.73
C VAL A 177 1.62 -16.04 -8.61
N PRO A 178 1.10 -15.48 -9.72
CA PRO A 178 0.24 -14.31 -9.67
C PRO A 178 -1.19 -14.71 -9.28
N LEU A 179 -1.76 -13.94 -8.35
CA LEU A 179 -3.19 -13.88 -8.09
C LEU A 179 -3.73 -12.58 -8.65
N SER A 180 -4.91 -12.60 -9.23
CA SER A 180 -5.52 -11.38 -9.77
C SER A 180 -6.98 -11.23 -9.36
N LEU A 181 -7.43 -9.98 -9.31
CA LEU A 181 -8.82 -9.60 -9.07
C LEU A 181 -9.11 -8.33 -9.85
N LYS A 182 -10.28 -8.27 -10.49
CA LYS A 182 -10.76 -7.06 -11.19
C LYS A 182 -11.97 -6.49 -10.49
N ASN A 183 -11.99 -5.16 -10.35
CA ASN A 183 -13.13 -4.42 -9.84
C ASN A 183 -13.33 -3.14 -10.66
N GLY A 184 -14.26 -3.17 -11.62
CA GLY A 184 -14.47 -2.06 -12.55
C GLY A 184 -13.21 -1.72 -13.36
N ASN A 185 -12.73 -0.50 -13.21
CA ASN A 185 -11.51 0.01 -13.85
C ASN A 185 -10.23 -0.31 -13.05
N MET A 186 -10.34 -1.04 -11.95
CA MET A 186 -9.22 -1.40 -11.11
C MET A 186 -8.79 -2.84 -11.37
N ASP A 187 -7.51 -3.05 -11.61
CA ASP A 187 -6.86 -4.35 -11.65
C ASP A 187 -5.93 -4.49 -10.44
N TYR A 188 -6.05 -5.59 -9.72
CA TYR A 188 -5.23 -5.96 -8.58
C TYR A 188 -4.45 -7.22 -8.91
N VAL A 189 -3.15 -7.23 -8.65
CA VAL A 189 -2.30 -8.42 -8.83
C VAL A 189 -1.40 -8.57 -7.62
N TRP A 190 -1.42 -9.75 -7.01
CA TRP A 190 -0.52 -10.15 -5.94
C TRP A 190 0.47 -11.17 -6.50
N GLN A 191 1.75 -10.83 -6.48
CA GLN A 191 2.82 -11.76 -6.81
C GLN A 191 3.20 -12.52 -5.53
N THR A 192 2.98 -13.82 -5.53
CA THR A 192 3.22 -14.65 -4.35
C THR A 192 4.33 -15.65 -4.62
N GLU A 193 5.16 -15.95 -3.61
CA GLU A 193 6.16 -16.99 -3.73
C GLU A 193 5.50 -18.37 -3.82
N SER A 194 5.82 -19.14 -4.85
CA SER A 194 5.15 -20.41 -5.16
C SER A 194 5.25 -21.44 -4.02
N LYS A 195 6.40 -21.49 -3.32
CA LYS A 195 6.64 -22.45 -2.23
C LYS A 195 5.92 -22.10 -0.95
N THR A 196 5.95 -20.86 -0.54
CA THR A 196 5.44 -20.40 0.76
C THR A 196 4.05 -19.77 0.67
N GLY A 197 3.69 -19.18 -0.49
CA GLY A 197 2.50 -18.38 -0.66
C GLY A 197 2.63 -16.96 -0.07
N LEU A 198 3.83 -16.53 0.35
CA LEU A 198 4.06 -15.17 0.84
C LEU A 198 3.88 -14.14 -0.27
N ILE A 199 3.11 -13.08 -0.02
CA ILE A 199 2.92 -11.98 -0.96
C ILE A 199 4.20 -11.15 -0.99
N GLN A 200 4.87 -11.12 -2.15
CA GLN A 200 6.11 -10.37 -2.36
C GLN A 200 5.87 -9.02 -3.02
N GLN A 201 4.75 -8.88 -3.74
CA GLN A 201 4.36 -7.62 -4.37
C GLN A 201 2.84 -7.57 -4.54
N THR A 202 2.29 -6.38 -4.39
CA THR A 202 0.90 -6.07 -4.75
C THR A 202 0.91 -4.91 -5.74
N ASP A 203 0.33 -5.13 -6.91
CA ASP A 203 0.11 -4.09 -7.92
C ASP A 203 -1.37 -3.71 -7.93
N VAL A 204 -1.64 -2.41 -7.88
CA VAL A 204 -2.97 -1.83 -8.04
C VAL A 204 -2.91 -0.91 -9.26
N THR A 205 -3.67 -1.24 -10.28
CA THR A 205 -3.68 -0.48 -11.53
C THR A 205 -5.09 0.08 -11.76
N TYR A 206 -5.18 1.39 -11.93
CA TYR A 206 -6.39 2.05 -12.38
C TYR A 206 -6.31 2.35 -13.87
N ASN A 207 -7.30 1.90 -14.62
CA ASN A 207 -7.39 2.09 -16.06
C ASN A 207 -8.57 3.00 -16.40
N ASP A 208 -8.30 4.26 -16.74
CA ASP A 208 -9.30 5.20 -17.20
C ASP A 208 -9.15 5.40 -18.71
N LYS A 209 -10.25 5.18 -19.47
CA LYS A 209 -10.24 5.29 -20.95
C LYS A 209 -9.98 6.69 -21.43
N ALA A 210 -10.39 7.72 -20.69
CA ALA A 210 -10.23 9.12 -21.06
C ALA A 210 -8.93 9.69 -20.54
N ASN A 211 -8.53 9.22 -19.38
CA ASN A 211 -7.47 9.83 -18.60
C ASN A 211 -6.25 8.91 -18.37
N GLY A 212 -6.26 7.61 -18.73
CA GLY A 212 -5.14 6.70 -18.78
C GLY A 212 -4.90 5.82 -17.58
N THR A 213 -3.64 5.45 -17.32
CA THR A 213 -3.30 4.41 -16.35
C THR A 213 -2.46 4.96 -15.21
N THR A 214 -2.89 4.71 -13.99
CA THR A 214 -2.09 4.91 -12.77
C THR A 214 -1.80 3.56 -12.13
N ARG A 215 -0.58 3.39 -11.66
CA ARG A 215 -0.16 2.18 -10.97
C ARG A 215 0.45 2.51 -9.61
N LEU A 216 0.01 1.77 -8.61
CA LEU A 216 0.67 1.65 -7.32
C LEU A 216 1.25 0.25 -7.20
N THR A 217 2.56 0.14 -6.99
CA THR A 217 3.24 -1.12 -6.69
C THR A 217 3.70 -1.08 -5.24
N CYS A 218 3.33 -2.07 -4.45
CA CYS A 218 3.83 -2.27 -3.09
C CYS A 218 4.68 -3.55 -3.05
N LYS A 219 5.99 -3.42 -2.84
CA LYS A 219 6.92 -4.55 -2.69
C LYS A 219 7.18 -4.81 -1.21
N TYR A 220 7.35 -6.08 -0.88
CA TYR A 220 7.54 -6.59 0.47
C TYR A 220 8.80 -7.43 0.54
N ASP A 221 9.73 -7.01 1.37
CA ASP A 221 11.02 -7.66 1.52
C ASP A 221 11.39 -7.81 3.00
N ASN A 222 12.51 -8.50 3.26
CA ASN A 222 13.09 -8.68 4.59
C ASN A 222 12.07 -9.28 5.57
N PHE A 223 11.44 -10.37 5.18
CA PHE A 223 10.47 -11.10 6.01
C PHE A 223 11.14 -11.64 7.28
N LYS A 224 10.53 -11.42 8.43
CA LYS A 224 10.94 -11.91 9.74
C LYS A 224 9.74 -12.42 10.53
N PRO A 225 9.94 -13.31 11.50
CA PRO A 225 8.85 -13.77 12.34
C PRO A 225 8.15 -12.64 13.10
N LEU A 226 6.81 -12.63 13.07
CA LEU A 226 5.95 -11.85 13.93
C LEU A 226 4.85 -12.78 14.47
N GLY A 227 5.01 -13.24 15.71
CA GLY A 227 4.27 -14.38 16.23
C GLY A 227 4.64 -15.66 15.47
N THR A 228 3.63 -16.36 14.96
CA THR A 228 3.80 -17.61 14.19
C THR A 228 3.89 -17.40 12.69
N LYS A 229 3.79 -16.15 12.21
CA LYS A 229 3.77 -15.80 10.78
C LYS A 229 4.99 -14.97 10.39
N GLN A 230 5.25 -14.91 9.09
CA GLN A 230 6.26 -14.03 8.52
C GLN A 230 5.65 -12.66 8.22
N TYR A 231 6.37 -11.59 8.54
CA TYR A 231 5.95 -10.22 8.28
C TYR A 231 7.08 -9.42 7.61
N PRO A 232 6.79 -8.65 6.55
CA PRO A 232 7.81 -7.87 5.86
C PRO A 232 8.31 -6.71 6.73
N HIS A 233 9.62 -6.52 6.78
CA HIS A 233 10.26 -5.42 7.48
C HIS A 233 10.76 -4.31 6.52
N LEU A 234 10.55 -4.50 5.23
CA LEU A 234 10.82 -3.51 4.19
C LEU A 234 9.63 -3.43 3.25
N LEU A 235 8.97 -2.29 3.25
CA LEU A 235 7.88 -1.94 2.33
C LEU A 235 8.38 -0.85 1.38
N THR A 236 8.22 -1.08 0.07
CA THR A 236 8.52 -0.09 -0.96
C THR A 236 7.27 0.16 -1.78
N LEU A 237 6.69 1.34 -1.63
CA LEU A 237 5.53 1.79 -2.41
C LEU A 237 6.01 2.67 -3.54
N ASN A 238 5.67 2.30 -4.76
CA ASN A 238 5.97 3.07 -5.96
C ASN A 238 4.68 3.48 -6.64
N ALA A 239 4.41 4.77 -6.70
CA ALA A 239 3.27 5.34 -7.39
C ALA A 239 3.72 5.97 -8.70
N GLN A 240 3.16 5.47 -9.79
CA GLN A 240 3.40 5.98 -11.15
C GLN A 240 2.09 6.50 -11.73
N SER A 241 2.13 7.72 -12.24
CA SER A 241 1.01 8.33 -12.95
C SER A 241 1.47 8.92 -14.26
N GLN A 242 0.70 8.64 -15.31
CA GLN A 242 0.89 9.20 -16.66
C GLN A 242 -0.29 10.10 -17.01
N ILE A 243 -0.53 11.15 -16.22
CA ILE A 243 -1.72 12.03 -16.35
C ILE A 243 -1.50 13.20 -17.31
N SER A 244 -0.29 13.51 -17.63
CA SER A 244 0.08 14.62 -18.51
C SER A 244 1.40 14.29 -19.18
N GLU A 245 1.91 15.17 -20.03
CA GLU A 245 3.24 15.05 -20.67
C GLU A 245 4.40 14.84 -19.67
N LYS A 246 4.15 14.99 -18.37
CA LYS A 246 5.11 14.72 -17.28
C LYS A 246 4.69 13.48 -16.49
N ALA A 247 5.29 12.34 -16.82
CA ALA A 247 5.22 11.16 -15.99
C ALA A 247 5.74 11.49 -14.58
N ARG A 248 4.95 11.14 -13.54
CA ARG A 248 5.35 11.30 -12.15
C ARG A 248 5.63 9.93 -11.54
N ASN A 249 6.74 9.85 -10.85
CA ASN A 249 7.13 8.64 -10.13
C ASN A 249 7.55 9.04 -8.71
N ILE A 250 6.83 8.50 -7.71
CA ILE A 250 7.14 8.70 -6.30
C ILE A 250 7.37 7.34 -5.68
N THR A 251 8.51 7.19 -5.03
CA THR A 251 8.82 5.98 -4.27
C THR A 251 8.90 6.31 -2.79
N ILE A 252 8.16 5.55 -1.97
CA ILE A 252 8.22 5.60 -0.51
C ILE A 252 8.78 4.28 -0.03
N THR A 253 9.82 4.34 0.80
CA THR A 253 10.40 3.16 1.44
C THR A 253 10.23 3.27 2.95
N ILE A 254 9.69 2.22 3.57
CA ILE A 254 9.52 2.10 5.02
C ILE A 254 10.32 0.88 5.47
N LYS A 255 11.47 1.14 6.10
CA LYS A 255 12.31 0.10 6.70
C LYS A 255 12.01 0.03 8.19
N MET A 256 11.57 -1.13 8.67
CA MET A 256 11.26 -1.41 10.07
C MET A 256 12.46 -2.03 10.76
N ASP A 257 12.83 -1.55 11.95
CA ASP A 257 13.96 -2.11 12.70
C ASP A 257 13.57 -3.38 13.49
N GLY A 258 12.28 -3.55 13.76
CA GLY A 258 11.75 -4.76 14.41
C GLY A 258 10.29 -4.57 14.78
N ALA A 259 9.42 -5.40 14.20
CA ALA A 259 7.99 -5.36 14.49
C ALA A 259 7.68 -6.02 15.84
N LYS A 260 6.85 -5.37 16.66
CA LYS A 260 6.36 -5.84 17.95
C LYS A 260 4.83 -5.76 18.01
N MET A 261 4.22 -6.54 18.90
CA MET A 261 2.76 -6.60 19.08
C MET A 261 2.27 -5.76 20.28
N SER A 262 2.97 -4.67 20.61
CA SER A 262 2.60 -3.80 21.74
C SER A 262 1.28 -3.06 21.47
N SER A 263 0.44 -2.96 22.49
CA SER A 263 -0.85 -2.26 22.46
C SER A 263 -0.87 -0.95 23.26
N ASP A 264 0.22 -0.66 23.98
CA ASP A 264 0.32 0.52 24.85
C ASP A 264 0.75 1.75 24.06
N TRP A 265 -0.23 2.39 23.42
CA TRP A 265 -0.04 3.64 22.69
C TRP A 265 -1.38 4.33 22.39
N GLU A 266 -1.36 5.65 22.31
CA GLU A 266 -2.52 6.46 21.94
C GLU A 266 -2.93 6.24 20.49
N THR A 267 -4.21 5.92 20.25
CA THR A 267 -4.73 5.55 18.93
C THR A 267 -5.24 6.74 18.13
N ARG A 268 -5.41 7.91 18.73
CA ARG A 268 -5.90 9.11 18.03
C ARG A 268 -4.99 10.30 18.27
N THR A 269 -4.86 11.13 17.24
CA THR A 269 -4.12 12.39 17.32
C THR A 269 -5.02 13.50 17.79
N THR A 270 -4.61 14.18 18.86
CA THR A 270 -5.22 15.43 19.30
C THR A 270 -4.41 16.61 18.80
N LEU A 271 -5.08 17.56 18.15
CA LEU A 271 -4.49 18.81 17.69
C LEU A 271 -4.94 19.97 18.58
N SER A 272 -4.02 20.86 18.94
CA SER A 272 -4.36 22.09 19.64
C SER A 272 -4.95 23.12 18.66
N SER A 273 -5.61 24.15 19.19
CA SER A 273 -6.17 25.27 18.41
C SER A 273 -5.13 26.09 17.63
N LYS A 274 -3.85 25.85 17.86
CA LYS A 274 -2.75 26.48 17.12
C LYS A 274 -2.54 25.90 15.72
N TYR A 275 -3.17 24.75 15.40
CA TYR A 275 -3.07 24.13 14.09
C TYR A 275 -4.15 24.65 13.17
N LYS A 276 -3.76 24.97 11.93
CA LYS A 276 -4.66 25.44 10.87
C LYS A 276 -4.94 24.30 9.91
N GLU A 277 -6.23 24.09 9.62
CA GLU A 277 -6.62 23.18 8.55
C GLU A 277 -6.34 23.81 7.19
N VAL A 278 -5.74 23.03 6.29
CA VAL A 278 -5.46 23.42 4.90
C VAL A 278 -6.08 22.38 3.97
N SER A 279 -6.50 22.77 2.76
CA SER A 279 -7.09 21.84 1.82
C SER A 279 -6.02 20.95 1.16
N ALA A 280 -6.44 19.77 0.69
CA ALA A 280 -5.58 18.88 -0.07
C ALA A 280 -5.06 19.56 -1.35
N ASP A 281 -5.89 20.40 -2.00
CA ASP A 281 -5.53 21.12 -3.22
C ASP A 281 -4.43 22.15 -2.97
N GLN A 282 -4.52 22.91 -1.87
CA GLN A 282 -3.46 23.86 -1.47
C GLN A 282 -2.11 23.15 -1.25
N VAL A 283 -2.18 21.91 -0.78
CA VAL A 283 -1.01 21.09 -0.56
C VAL A 283 -0.46 20.55 -1.88
N LEU A 284 -1.32 20.07 -2.77
CA LEU A 284 -0.95 19.63 -4.12
C LEU A 284 -0.31 20.77 -4.90
N GLU A 285 -0.90 21.97 -4.85
CA GLU A 285 -0.36 23.16 -5.50
C GLU A 285 1.04 23.53 -4.94
N LYS A 286 1.21 23.50 -3.63
CA LYS A 286 2.53 23.70 -2.98
C LYS A 286 3.57 22.65 -3.42
N ILE A 287 3.13 21.41 -3.69
CA ILE A 287 4.00 20.33 -4.19
C ILE A 287 4.34 20.55 -5.67
N MET A 288 3.36 20.98 -6.47
CA MET A 288 3.54 21.16 -7.92
C MET A 288 4.43 22.35 -8.26
N ASN A 289 4.41 23.40 -7.42
CA ASN A 289 5.23 24.61 -7.57
C ASN A 289 6.62 24.49 -6.92
N MET A 290 7.00 23.28 -6.52
CA MET A 290 8.31 22.92 -5.98
C MET A 290 9.20 22.26 -7.02
#